data_535bc53ac6a71d96931cc47bdcf4d37c
#
_entry.id   535bc53ac6a71d96931cc47bdcf4d37c
#
_cell.length_a   1.000
_cell.length_b   1.000
_cell.length_c   1.000
_cell.angle_alpha   90.00
_cell.angle_beta   90.00
_cell.angle_gamma   90.00
#
_symmetry.space_group_name_H-M   'P 1'
#
loop_
_entity.id
_entity.type
_entity.pdbx_description
1 polymer ?
#
loop_
_entity_poly.entity_id
_entity_poly.type
_entity_poly.pdbx_seq_one_letter_code
_entity_poly.pdbx_strand_id
1 'polypeptide(L)'
;MNIVLETSGLTKRYGRTEALRGLDLSLVGGKVTGLVGPNGAGKTTLLQIAVGLHHPSGGRIRVLGLDPWRDGVALLSRIGFVAQDRPLHGGFTVGETLEIGRRLNPRWDQAYALARVKHFGLPLGRAVRSLSTGQRAQVALTLALGKRPEMLLLDEPVANLDPVARLELLEELMGVVAEDGPSVILSSNVLADVERVCEHIVILVGGRVRISGDADELVRSHVLVSGPRLAGRDVSDGEVIEVRQAERQTTRLLRGRAAPSDDGTEVRPATLEEIVVGYLRSEREEVPQ
;
A
#
# COMPACT_ATOMS: atom_id res chain seq x y z
N MET A 1 0.59 19.48 -10.09
CA MET A 1 0.24 18.11 -9.58
C MET A 1 -0.15 18.23 -8.13
N ASN A 2 -1.26 17.63 -7.71
CA ASN A 2 -1.72 17.69 -6.32
C ASN A 2 -1.02 16.59 -5.51
N ILE A 3 -0.04 16.95 -4.67
CA ILE A 3 0.66 16.01 -3.79
C ILE A 3 -0.24 15.72 -2.58
N VAL A 4 -0.55 14.44 -2.34
CA VAL A 4 -1.43 14.00 -1.24
C VAL A 4 -0.67 13.44 -0.04
N LEU A 5 0.54 12.92 -0.25
CA LEU A 5 1.46 12.52 0.82
C LEU A 5 2.88 12.90 0.44
N GLU A 6 3.59 13.57 1.33
CA GLU A 6 4.98 13.95 1.17
C GLU A 6 5.76 13.68 2.46
N THR A 7 6.93 13.06 2.34
CA THR A 7 7.86 12.84 3.46
C THR A 7 9.25 13.33 3.08
N SER A 8 9.98 13.84 4.05
CA SER A 8 11.37 14.27 3.89
C SER A 8 12.19 13.80 5.07
N GLY A 9 13.13 12.90 4.81
CA GLY A 9 14.00 12.28 5.79
C GLY A 9 13.25 11.63 6.96
N LEU A 10 12.04 11.09 6.72
CA LEU A 10 11.17 10.61 7.79
C LEU A 10 11.78 9.40 8.50
N THR A 11 11.93 9.49 9.82
CA THR A 11 12.44 8.40 10.65
C THR A 11 11.46 8.02 11.75
N LYS A 12 11.47 6.74 12.13
CA LYS A 12 10.73 6.24 13.30
C LYS A 12 11.50 5.15 14.01
N ARG A 13 11.70 5.33 15.31
CA ARG A 13 12.35 4.33 16.18
C ARG A 13 11.39 3.87 17.27
N TYR A 14 11.41 2.58 17.56
CA TYR A 14 10.77 1.93 18.69
C TYR A 14 11.85 1.25 19.52
N GLY A 15 12.30 1.91 20.59
CA GLY A 15 13.43 1.44 21.37
C GLY A 15 14.70 1.36 20.48
N ARG A 16 15.20 0.14 20.26
CA ARG A 16 16.39 -0.11 19.42
C ARG A 16 16.08 -0.36 17.95
N THR A 17 14.80 -0.58 17.60
CA THR A 17 14.39 -0.89 16.23
C THR A 17 14.07 0.38 15.47
N GLU A 18 14.70 0.57 14.32
CA GLU A 18 14.36 1.63 13.36
C GLU A 18 13.35 1.07 12.35
N ALA A 19 12.10 1.51 12.49
CA ALA A 19 11.01 1.11 11.59
C ALA A 19 10.99 1.93 10.28
N LEU A 20 11.43 3.20 10.34
CA LEU A 20 11.63 4.06 9.16
C LEU A 20 13.02 4.72 9.26
N ARG A 21 13.74 4.76 8.13
CA ARG A 21 15.16 5.12 8.06
C ARG A 21 15.44 6.22 7.05
N GLY A 22 14.95 7.44 7.30
CA GLY A 22 15.14 8.57 6.40
C GLY A 22 14.33 8.40 5.11
N LEU A 23 13.02 8.18 5.25
CA LEU A 23 12.13 7.89 4.12
C LEU A 23 11.74 9.19 3.42
N ASP A 24 12.08 9.28 2.12
CA ASP A 24 11.67 10.33 1.21
C ASP A 24 10.65 9.74 0.22
N LEU A 25 9.46 10.35 0.17
CA LEU A 25 8.36 9.88 -0.67
C LEU A 25 7.45 11.06 -1.04
N SER A 26 7.02 11.11 -2.29
CA SER A 26 6.02 12.07 -2.76
C SER A 26 4.99 11.34 -3.60
N LEU A 27 3.72 11.37 -3.18
CA LEU A 27 2.61 10.71 -3.87
C LEU A 27 1.63 11.74 -4.41
N VAL A 28 1.27 11.56 -5.68
CA VAL A 28 0.31 12.38 -6.39
C VAL A 28 -1.11 11.83 -6.17
N GLY A 29 -2.07 12.71 -5.98
CA GLY A 29 -3.48 12.37 -5.80
C GLY A 29 -4.17 11.85 -7.06
N GLY A 30 -5.37 11.29 -6.86
CA GLY A 30 -6.21 10.75 -7.94
C GLY A 30 -5.81 9.34 -8.40
N LYS A 31 -4.93 8.64 -7.67
CA LYS A 31 -4.48 7.29 -7.99
C LYS A 31 -4.66 6.34 -6.82
N VAL A 32 -4.73 5.05 -7.14
CA VAL A 32 -4.56 3.96 -6.17
C VAL A 32 -3.08 3.60 -6.10
N THR A 33 -2.46 3.85 -4.95
CA THR A 33 -1.05 3.56 -4.69
C THR A 33 -0.92 2.31 -3.83
N GLY A 34 -0.21 1.30 -4.32
CA GLY A 34 0.18 0.11 -3.58
C GLY A 34 1.47 0.33 -2.78
N LEU A 35 1.39 0.22 -1.47
CA LEU A 35 2.56 0.22 -0.59
C LEU A 35 2.97 -1.22 -0.29
N VAL A 36 3.97 -1.72 -1.00
CA VAL A 36 4.39 -3.13 -0.99
C VAL A 36 5.67 -3.31 -0.19
N GLY A 37 5.76 -4.41 0.53
CA GLY A 37 6.97 -4.76 1.28
C GLY A 37 6.74 -5.90 2.25
N PRO A 38 7.79 -6.55 2.75
CA PRO A 38 7.67 -7.65 3.71
C PRO A 38 7.11 -7.15 5.05
N ASN A 39 6.78 -8.10 5.92
CA ASN A 39 6.43 -7.77 7.30
C ASN A 39 7.61 -7.08 7.99
N GLY A 40 7.33 -6.01 8.71
CA GLY A 40 8.37 -5.19 9.35
C GLY A 40 9.04 -4.16 8.43
N ALA A 41 8.65 -4.04 7.15
CA ALA A 41 9.20 -3.04 6.22
C ALA A 41 8.90 -1.58 6.62
N GLY A 42 7.94 -1.34 7.52
CA GLY A 42 7.55 0.01 7.95
C GLY A 42 6.23 0.52 7.37
N LYS A 43 5.49 -0.30 6.58
CA LYS A 43 4.21 0.09 5.95
C LYS A 43 3.19 0.64 6.96
N THR A 44 2.82 -0.19 7.94
CA THR A 44 1.90 0.20 9.03
C THR A 44 2.40 1.43 9.78
N THR A 45 3.71 1.50 10.07
CA THR A 45 4.32 2.65 10.76
C THR A 45 4.15 3.94 9.95
N LEU A 46 4.39 3.91 8.63
CA LEU A 46 4.18 5.06 7.75
C LEU A 46 2.72 5.50 7.77
N LEU A 47 1.77 4.57 7.60
CA LEU A 47 0.34 4.88 7.61
C LEU A 47 -0.13 5.44 8.97
N GLN A 48 0.34 4.88 10.08
CA GLN A 48 0.00 5.37 11.42
C GLN A 48 0.57 6.76 11.70
N ILE A 49 1.76 7.10 11.20
CA ILE A 49 2.31 8.46 11.27
C ILE A 49 1.48 9.39 10.39
N ALA A 50 1.09 8.96 9.18
CA ALA A 50 0.30 9.76 8.25
C ALA A 50 -1.07 10.16 8.81
N VAL A 51 -1.67 9.34 9.69
CA VAL A 51 -2.93 9.66 10.38
C VAL A 51 -2.74 10.27 11.76
N GLY A 52 -1.50 10.54 12.18
CA GLY A 52 -1.20 11.17 13.47
C GLY A 52 -1.29 10.25 14.69
N LEU A 53 -1.36 8.93 14.52
CA LEU A 53 -1.36 7.97 15.64
C LEU A 53 0.02 7.84 16.29
N HIS A 54 1.09 8.08 15.54
CA HIS A 54 2.46 8.03 16.04
C HIS A 54 3.27 9.26 15.61
N HIS A 55 4.02 9.84 16.54
CA HIS A 55 5.01 10.86 16.19
C HIS A 55 6.18 10.25 15.43
N PRO A 56 6.70 10.89 14.38
CA PRO A 56 8.00 10.55 13.83
C PRO A 56 9.11 10.77 14.88
N SER A 57 10.23 10.08 14.73
CA SER A 57 11.43 10.32 15.54
C SER A 57 12.28 11.44 14.94
N GLY A 58 12.13 11.73 13.65
CA GLY A 58 12.77 12.81 12.92
C GLY A 58 12.23 12.92 11.51
N GLY A 59 12.66 13.93 10.79
CA GLY A 59 12.14 14.25 9.46
C GLY A 59 10.78 14.94 9.49
N ARG A 60 10.09 14.95 8.35
CA ARG A 60 8.78 15.61 8.18
C ARG A 60 7.83 14.76 7.36
N ILE A 61 6.54 14.94 7.60
CA ILE A 61 5.46 14.39 6.79
C ILE A 61 4.37 15.44 6.59
N ARG A 62 3.79 15.48 5.40
CA ARG A 62 2.57 16.22 5.09
C ARG A 62 1.57 15.30 4.39
N VAL A 63 0.32 15.42 4.78
CA VAL A 63 -0.79 14.68 4.17
C VAL A 63 -1.85 15.69 3.77
N LEU A 64 -2.23 15.73 2.49
CA LEU A 64 -3.10 16.77 1.91
C LEU A 64 -2.59 18.20 2.23
N GLY A 65 -1.26 18.38 2.29
CA GLY A 65 -0.61 19.64 2.64
C GLY A 65 -0.58 19.97 4.14
N LEU A 66 -1.24 19.17 4.99
CA LEU A 66 -1.38 19.36 6.44
C LEU A 66 -0.33 18.54 7.22
N ASP A 67 0.05 19.06 8.39
CA ASP A 67 0.87 18.34 9.35
C ASP A 67 -0.04 17.46 10.25
N PRO A 68 0.16 16.12 10.31
CA PRO A 68 -0.73 15.24 11.07
C PRO A 68 -0.87 15.56 12.56
N TRP A 69 0.09 16.27 13.13
CA TRP A 69 0.10 16.62 14.55
C TRP A 69 -0.41 18.04 14.83
N ARG A 70 -0.05 18.99 13.98
CA ARG A 70 -0.49 20.38 14.16
C ARG A 70 -1.92 20.58 13.70
N ASP A 71 -2.29 19.92 12.60
CA ASP A 71 -3.56 20.10 11.90
C ASP A 71 -4.47 18.86 12.04
N GLY A 72 -4.24 18.01 13.05
CA GLY A 72 -4.84 16.67 13.18
C GLY A 72 -6.36 16.64 13.03
N VAL A 73 -7.11 17.56 13.64
CA VAL A 73 -8.57 17.62 13.53
C VAL A 73 -9.00 17.91 12.08
N ALA A 74 -8.35 18.89 11.44
CA ALA A 74 -8.62 19.24 10.05
C ALA A 74 -8.28 18.08 9.11
N LEU A 75 -7.13 17.44 9.32
CA LEU A 75 -6.68 16.30 8.53
C LEU A 75 -7.62 15.09 8.70
N LEU A 76 -7.94 14.71 9.93
CA LEU A 76 -8.79 13.55 10.22
C LEU A 76 -10.22 13.71 9.68
N SER A 77 -10.72 14.93 9.47
CA SER A 77 -11.98 15.15 8.79
C SER A 77 -11.94 14.88 7.28
N ARG A 78 -10.75 14.85 6.67
CA ARG A 78 -10.51 14.72 5.23
C ARG A 78 -9.97 13.36 4.81
N ILE A 79 -9.45 12.56 5.75
CA ILE A 79 -8.89 11.24 5.46
C ILE A 79 -9.73 10.13 6.06
N GLY A 80 -9.84 8.99 5.36
CA GLY A 80 -10.32 7.72 5.88
C GLY A 80 -9.14 6.83 6.26
N PHE A 81 -9.25 6.07 7.34
CA PHE A 81 -8.24 5.10 7.73
C PHE A 81 -8.88 3.78 8.14
N VAL A 82 -8.39 2.68 7.59
CA VAL A 82 -8.75 1.32 8.02
C VAL A 82 -7.46 0.65 8.49
N ALA A 83 -7.37 0.41 9.79
CA ALA A 83 -6.25 -0.31 10.40
C ALA A 83 -6.34 -1.80 10.13
N GLN A 84 -5.21 -2.49 10.15
CA GLN A 84 -5.08 -3.93 9.90
C GLN A 84 -5.96 -4.79 10.83
N ASP A 85 -6.02 -4.46 12.12
CA ASP A 85 -6.81 -5.16 13.13
C ASP A 85 -8.29 -4.76 13.15
N ARG A 86 -8.67 -3.69 12.39
CA ARG A 86 -10.04 -3.18 12.31
C ARG A 86 -10.69 -3.04 13.69
N PRO A 87 -10.22 -2.13 14.55
CA PRO A 87 -10.60 -2.02 15.96
C PRO A 87 -12.04 -1.50 16.12
N LEU A 88 -13.03 -2.32 15.76
CA LEU A 88 -14.45 -2.06 15.97
C LEU A 88 -14.88 -2.58 17.34
N HIS A 89 -15.68 -1.79 18.06
CA HIS A 89 -16.19 -2.21 19.35
C HIS A 89 -17.21 -3.33 19.23
N GLY A 90 -16.85 -4.55 19.63
CA GLY A 90 -17.65 -5.75 19.41
C GLY A 90 -19.04 -5.76 20.07
N GLY A 91 -19.23 -4.98 21.14
CA GLY A 91 -20.50 -4.85 21.87
C GLY A 91 -21.53 -3.95 21.18
N PHE A 92 -21.10 -3.08 20.26
CA PHE A 92 -22.02 -2.22 19.50
C PHE A 92 -22.65 -2.98 18.34
N THR A 93 -23.86 -2.56 17.98
CA THR A 93 -24.49 -2.96 16.73
C THR A 93 -23.88 -2.20 15.54
N VAL A 94 -24.13 -2.69 14.32
CA VAL A 94 -23.75 -1.97 13.10
C VAL A 94 -24.33 -0.56 13.10
N GLY A 95 -25.60 -0.39 13.44
CA GLY A 95 -26.27 0.90 13.50
C GLY A 95 -25.66 1.87 14.53
N GLU A 96 -25.35 1.39 15.74
CA GLU A 96 -24.67 2.20 16.77
C GLU A 96 -23.26 2.59 16.32
N THR A 97 -22.54 1.69 15.62
CA THR A 97 -21.23 1.98 15.07
C THR A 97 -21.28 3.09 14.01
N LEU A 98 -22.28 3.07 13.12
CA LEU A 98 -22.50 4.16 12.16
C LEU A 98 -22.89 5.48 12.84
N GLU A 99 -23.71 5.41 13.90
CA GLU A 99 -24.11 6.60 14.66
C GLU A 99 -22.91 7.27 15.36
N ILE A 100 -21.96 6.46 15.88
CA ILE A 100 -20.70 7.00 16.40
C ILE A 100 -19.91 7.68 15.27
N GLY A 101 -19.81 7.02 14.10
CA GLY A 101 -19.18 7.62 12.92
C GLY A 101 -19.78 8.98 12.58
N ARG A 102 -21.11 9.09 12.59
CA ARG A 102 -21.85 10.32 12.33
C ARG A 102 -21.55 11.42 13.36
N ARG A 103 -21.52 11.07 14.64
CA ARG A 103 -21.26 12.05 15.72
C ARG A 103 -19.83 12.57 15.74
N LEU A 104 -18.87 11.76 15.33
CA LEU A 104 -17.46 12.12 15.35
C LEU A 104 -16.96 12.82 14.08
N ASN A 105 -17.74 12.77 12.99
CA ASN A 105 -17.28 13.30 11.71
C ASN A 105 -18.25 14.38 11.17
N PRO A 106 -17.82 15.66 11.07
CA PRO A 106 -18.67 16.75 10.62
C PRO A 106 -19.10 16.64 9.14
N ARG A 107 -18.36 15.88 8.31
CA ARG A 107 -18.64 15.65 6.88
C ARG A 107 -19.35 14.31 6.63
N TRP A 108 -19.99 13.72 7.65
CA TRP A 108 -20.61 12.42 7.55
C TRP A 108 -21.81 12.40 6.61
N ASP A 109 -21.79 11.48 5.64
CA ASP A 109 -22.90 11.19 4.74
C ASP A 109 -23.66 9.95 5.23
N GLN A 110 -24.75 10.17 5.98
CA GLN A 110 -25.57 9.11 6.55
C GLN A 110 -26.27 8.28 5.48
N ALA A 111 -26.74 8.92 4.40
CA ALA A 111 -27.46 8.22 3.34
C ALA A 111 -26.52 7.25 2.61
N TYR A 112 -25.31 7.68 2.32
CA TYR A 112 -24.29 6.85 1.72
C TYR A 112 -23.89 5.68 2.63
N ALA A 113 -23.62 5.92 3.91
CA ALA A 113 -23.24 4.87 4.85
C ALA A 113 -24.34 3.81 5.00
N LEU A 114 -25.61 4.21 5.06
CA LEU A 114 -26.75 3.29 5.11
C LEU A 114 -26.93 2.52 3.81
N ALA A 115 -26.76 3.17 2.65
CA ALA A 115 -26.84 2.50 1.35
C ALA A 115 -25.77 1.39 1.22
N ARG A 116 -24.53 1.63 1.68
CA ARG A 116 -23.46 0.65 1.69
C ARG A 116 -23.77 -0.55 2.58
N VAL A 117 -24.20 -0.30 3.82
CA VAL A 117 -24.57 -1.37 4.77
C VAL A 117 -25.71 -2.21 4.22
N LYS A 118 -26.70 -1.58 3.55
CA LYS A 118 -27.80 -2.28 2.87
C LYS A 118 -27.29 -3.11 1.69
N HIS A 119 -26.38 -2.58 0.88
CA HIS A 119 -25.79 -3.27 -0.27
C HIS A 119 -25.12 -4.60 0.16
N PHE A 120 -24.40 -4.60 1.28
CA PHE A 120 -23.77 -5.80 1.84
C PHE A 120 -24.70 -6.67 2.69
N GLY A 121 -26.00 -6.37 2.73
CA GLY A 121 -26.97 -7.15 3.49
C GLY A 121 -26.67 -7.20 4.99
N LEU A 122 -26.05 -6.15 5.56
CA LEU A 122 -25.67 -6.10 6.97
C LEU A 122 -26.84 -5.54 7.82
N PRO A 123 -27.45 -6.35 8.71
CA PRO A 123 -28.53 -5.86 9.56
C PRO A 123 -28.02 -4.83 10.58
N LEU A 124 -28.64 -3.66 10.63
CA LEU A 124 -28.26 -2.57 11.56
C LEU A 124 -28.27 -2.97 13.03
N GLY A 125 -29.20 -3.86 13.43
CA GLY A 125 -29.30 -4.36 14.81
C GLY A 125 -28.31 -5.48 15.16
N ARG A 126 -27.50 -5.94 14.21
CA ARG A 126 -26.55 -7.04 14.46
C ARG A 126 -25.30 -6.53 15.20
N ALA A 127 -24.90 -7.24 16.27
CA ALA A 127 -23.72 -6.89 17.03
C ALA A 127 -22.43 -7.15 16.22
N VAL A 128 -21.46 -6.23 16.25
CA VAL A 128 -20.21 -6.30 15.50
C VAL A 128 -19.42 -7.57 15.82
N ARG A 129 -19.43 -8.05 17.07
CA ARG A 129 -18.76 -9.32 17.46
C ARG A 129 -19.29 -10.55 16.73
N SER A 130 -20.54 -10.52 16.24
CA SER A 130 -21.19 -11.64 15.54
C SER A 130 -21.03 -11.59 14.01
N LEU A 131 -20.35 -10.57 13.49
CA LEU A 131 -20.05 -10.43 12.09
C LEU A 131 -18.88 -11.35 11.69
N SER A 132 -18.88 -11.84 10.46
CA SER A 132 -17.71 -12.49 9.87
C SER A 132 -16.55 -11.48 9.70
N THR A 133 -15.35 -11.97 9.44
CA THR A 133 -14.19 -11.11 9.19
C THR A 133 -14.41 -10.18 7.99
N GLY A 134 -15.01 -10.71 6.90
CA GLY A 134 -15.38 -9.91 5.72
C GLY A 134 -16.44 -8.85 6.05
N GLN A 135 -17.49 -9.22 6.78
CA GLN A 135 -18.52 -8.27 7.21
C GLN A 135 -17.96 -7.15 8.10
N ARG A 136 -17.03 -7.48 9.01
CA ARG A 136 -16.32 -6.46 9.81
C ARG A 136 -15.47 -5.54 8.93
N ALA A 137 -14.80 -6.07 7.90
CA ALA A 137 -14.04 -5.27 6.94
C ALA A 137 -14.95 -4.29 6.20
N GLN A 138 -16.15 -4.73 5.78
CA GLN A 138 -17.13 -3.85 5.13
C GLN A 138 -17.66 -2.75 6.06
N VAL A 139 -17.89 -3.04 7.34
CA VAL A 139 -18.27 -2.01 8.33
C VAL A 139 -17.13 -1.01 8.52
N ALA A 140 -15.89 -1.47 8.68
CA ALA A 140 -14.73 -0.60 8.86
C ALA A 140 -14.51 0.31 7.64
N LEU A 141 -14.62 -0.25 6.42
CA LEU A 141 -14.53 0.52 5.19
C LEU A 141 -15.69 1.53 5.06
N THR A 142 -16.92 1.13 5.43
CA THR A 142 -18.08 2.04 5.44
C THR A 142 -17.88 3.21 6.40
N LEU A 143 -17.29 3.00 7.59
CA LEU A 143 -16.93 4.08 8.51
C LEU A 143 -15.90 5.03 7.92
N ALA A 144 -14.88 4.50 7.26
CA ALA A 144 -13.84 5.32 6.64
C ALA A 144 -14.39 6.14 5.46
N LEU A 145 -15.30 5.58 4.66
CA LEU A 145 -15.91 6.22 3.50
C LEU A 145 -17.11 7.11 3.82
N GLY A 146 -17.81 6.86 4.93
CA GLY A 146 -19.02 7.61 5.33
C GLY A 146 -18.78 9.10 5.55
N LYS A 147 -17.55 9.52 5.79
CA LYS A 147 -17.18 10.94 5.89
C LYS A 147 -16.75 11.58 4.57
N ARG A 148 -16.89 10.88 3.43
CA ARG A 148 -16.49 11.35 2.09
C ARG A 148 -15.05 11.88 2.10
N PRO A 149 -14.06 11.01 2.37
CA PRO A 149 -12.68 11.43 2.49
C PRO A 149 -12.09 11.83 1.14
N GLU A 150 -11.10 12.72 1.17
CA GLU A 150 -10.27 13.08 0.00
C GLU A 150 -9.14 12.07 -0.20
N MET A 151 -8.77 11.36 0.88
CA MET A 151 -7.74 10.33 0.86
C MET A 151 -8.13 9.15 1.76
N LEU A 152 -7.90 7.94 1.29
CA LEU A 152 -8.16 6.70 2.01
C LEU A 152 -6.86 5.94 2.24
N LEU A 153 -6.55 5.65 3.49
CA LEU A 153 -5.39 4.88 3.91
C LEU A 153 -5.86 3.52 4.40
N LEU A 154 -5.39 2.45 3.79
CA LEU A 154 -5.81 1.07 4.06
C LEU A 154 -4.60 0.23 4.45
N ASP A 155 -4.55 -0.19 5.70
CA ASP A 155 -3.46 -1.03 6.20
C ASP A 155 -3.86 -2.51 6.14
N GLU A 156 -3.35 -3.23 5.15
CA GLU A 156 -3.65 -4.63 4.85
C GLU A 156 -5.17 -4.97 4.91
N PRO A 157 -6.03 -4.23 4.19
CA PRO A 157 -7.49 -4.29 4.37
C PRO A 157 -8.09 -5.65 4.01
N VAL A 158 -7.42 -6.43 3.17
CA VAL A 158 -7.86 -7.77 2.73
C VAL A 158 -7.19 -8.92 3.49
N ALA A 159 -6.31 -8.60 4.47
CA ALA A 159 -5.68 -9.62 5.29
C ALA A 159 -6.72 -10.44 6.08
N ASN A 160 -6.51 -11.75 6.13
CA ASN A 160 -7.38 -12.70 6.81
C ASN A 160 -8.82 -12.77 6.26
N LEU A 161 -9.07 -12.31 5.05
CA LEU A 161 -10.32 -12.55 4.32
C LEU A 161 -10.21 -13.85 3.51
N ASP A 162 -11.34 -14.55 3.38
CA ASP A 162 -11.44 -15.61 2.39
C ASP A 162 -11.34 -15.03 0.96
N PRO A 163 -11.05 -15.86 -0.06
CA PRO A 163 -10.81 -15.37 -1.41
C PRO A 163 -11.98 -14.58 -2.01
N VAL A 164 -13.23 -14.93 -1.68
CA VAL A 164 -14.42 -14.25 -2.22
C VAL A 164 -14.57 -12.88 -1.58
N ALA A 165 -14.57 -12.82 -0.24
CA ALA A 165 -14.68 -11.55 0.49
C ALA A 165 -13.51 -10.57 0.16
N ARG A 166 -12.32 -11.11 -0.16
CA ARG A 166 -11.17 -10.34 -0.61
C ARG A 166 -11.44 -9.68 -1.96
N LEU A 167 -11.93 -10.44 -2.95
CA LEU A 167 -12.26 -9.92 -4.27
C LEU A 167 -13.37 -8.87 -4.18
N GLU A 168 -14.45 -9.17 -3.46
CA GLU A 168 -15.56 -8.24 -3.26
C GLU A 168 -15.12 -6.91 -2.66
N LEU A 169 -14.19 -6.94 -1.67
CA LEU A 169 -13.68 -5.72 -1.05
C LEU A 169 -12.82 -4.89 -2.00
N LEU A 170 -12.00 -5.54 -2.83
CA LEU A 170 -11.17 -4.85 -3.83
C LEU A 170 -12.03 -4.27 -4.96
N GLU A 171 -13.03 -5.00 -5.45
CA GLU A 171 -13.98 -4.51 -6.47
C GLU A 171 -14.78 -3.32 -5.96
N GLU A 172 -15.24 -3.37 -4.72
CA GLU A 172 -15.91 -2.26 -4.06
C GLU A 172 -15.02 -1.03 -3.93
N LEU A 173 -13.74 -1.23 -3.56
CA LEU A 173 -12.76 -0.14 -3.50
C LEU A 173 -12.59 0.52 -4.87
N MET A 174 -12.48 -0.27 -5.93
CA MET A 174 -12.35 0.25 -7.29
C MET A 174 -13.61 1.01 -7.73
N GLY A 175 -14.81 0.53 -7.37
CA GLY A 175 -16.05 1.25 -7.60
C GLY A 175 -16.07 2.63 -6.95
N VAL A 176 -15.63 2.71 -5.69
CA VAL A 176 -15.52 3.99 -4.96
C VAL A 176 -14.53 4.94 -5.60
N VAL A 177 -13.39 4.45 -6.09
CA VAL A 177 -12.38 5.27 -6.76
C VAL A 177 -12.87 5.80 -8.10
N ALA A 178 -13.60 4.99 -8.87
CA ALA A 178 -14.11 5.37 -10.20
C ALA A 178 -15.17 6.48 -10.18
N GLU A 179 -15.86 6.70 -9.05
CA GLU A 179 -16.88 7.73 -8.85
C GLU A 179 -16.32 9.07 -8.34
N ASP A 180 -15.21 9.61 -8.89
CA ASP A 180 -14.48 10.78 -8.37
C ASP A 180 -14.05 10.58 -6.91
N GLY A 181 -13.61 9.39 -6.62
CA GLY A 181 -13.28 8.93 -5.30
C GLY A 181 -11.99 9.49 -4.72
N PRO A 182 -11.68 9.09 -3.48
CA PRO A 182 -10.47 9.52 -2.77
C PRO A 182 -9.21 8.98 -3.46
N SER A 183 -8.09 9.70 -3.28
CA SER A 183 -6.77 9.07 -3.47
C SER A 183 -6.61 7.93 -2.48
N VAL A 184 -6.08 6.79 -2.92
CA VAL A 184 -5.97 5.61 -2.05
C VAL A 184 -4.52 5.21 -1.86
N ILE A 185 -4.11 4.92 -0.62
CA ILE A 185 -2.89 4.18 -0.32
C ILE A 185 -3.30 2.85 0.33
N LEU A 186 -2.96 1.76 -0.35
CA LEU A 186 -3.25 0.40 0.06
C LEU A 186 -1.95 -0.31 0.44
N SER A 187 -1.74 -0.65 1.71
CA SER A 187 -0.63 -1.53 2.07
C SER A 187 -1.00 -2.99 1.82
N SER A 188 -0.08 -3.74 1.24
CA SER A 188 -0.24 -5.19 1.06
C SER A 188 1.12 -5.90 1.11
N ASN A 189 1.10 -7.13 1.63
CA ASN A 189 2.18 -8.10 1.49
C ASN A 189 1.89 -9.13 0.38
N VAL A 190 0.73 -9.03 -0.28
CA VAL A 190 0.30 -9.91 -1.36
C VAL A 190 0.25 -9.13 -2.66
N LEU A 191 1.14 -9.48 -3.57
CA LEU A 191 1.35 -8.74 -4.80
C LEU A 191 0.15 -8.81 -5.74
N ALA A 192 -0.53 -9.95 -5.84
CA ALA A 192 -1.70 -10.12 -6.71
C ALA A 192 -2.84 -9.12 -6.41
N ASP A 193 -2.98 -8.66 -5.16
CA ASP A 193 -3.97 -7.63 -4.83
C ASP A 193 -3.57 -6.27 -5.38
N VAL A 194 -2.27 -5.98 -5.27
CA VAL A 194 -1.70 -4.70 -5.71
C VAL A 194 -1.75 -4.59 -7.23
N GLU A 195 -1.37 -5.65 -7.95
CA GLU A 195 -1.44 -5.71 -9.42
C GLU A 195 -2.85 -5.49 -9.95
N ARG A 196 -3.85 -5.94 -9.19
CA ARG A 196 -5.26 -5.85 -9.61
C ARG A 196 -5.82 -4.44 -9.53
N VAL A 197 -5.38 -3.61 -8.57
CA VAL A 197 -6.05 -2.34 -8.25
C VAL A 197 -5.13 -1.12 -8.23
N CYS A 198 -3.81 -1.29 -8.20
CA CYS A 198 -2.90 -0.18 -8.02
C CYS A 198 -2.28 0.30 -9.33
N GLU A 199 -2.39 1.59 -9.60
CA GLU A 199 -1.75 2.27 -10.73
C GLU A 199 -0.33 2.73 -10.39
N HIS A 200 -0.04 2.98 -9.12
CA HIS A 200 1.26 3.43 -8.64
C HIS A 200 1.77 2.48 -7.56
N ILE A 201 3.05 2.15 -7.60
CA ILE A 201 3.68 1.19 -6.69
C ILE A 201 4.79 1.86 -5.92
N VAL A 202 4.81 1.64 -4.61
CA VAL A 202 5.90 2.01 -3.71
C VAL A 202 6.42 0.73 -3.06
N ILE A 203 7.68 0.39 -3.30
CA ILE A 203 8.34 -0.75 -2.65
C ILE A 203 9.10 -0.24 -1.44
N LEU A 204 8.70 -0.72 -0.26
CA LEU A 204 9.29 -0.38 1.03
C LEU A 204 10.03 -1.60 1.58
N VAL A 205 11.32 -1.45 1.88
CA VAL A 205 12.17 -2.51 2.44
C VAL A 205 13.08 -1.91 3.50
N GLY A 206 13.18 -2.54 4.66
CA GLY A 206 14.06 -2.10 5.75
C GLY A 206 13.84 -0.66 6.22
N GLY A 207 12.61 -0.15 6.11
CA GLY A 207 12.26 1.23 6.48
C GLY A 207 12.66 2.29 5.44
N ARG A 208 13.01 1.90 4.20
CA ARG A 208 13.38 2.79 3.09
C ARG A 208 12.53 2.54 1.86
N VAL A 209 12.26 3.58 1.08
CA VAL A 209 11.69 3.43 -0.27
C VAL A 209 12.81 2.94 -1.20
N ARG A 210 12.60 1.80 -1.85
CA ARG A 210 13.52 1.26 -2.87
C ARG A 210 13.17 1.75 -4.25
N ILE A 211 11.87 1.79 -4.55
CA ILE A 211 11.37 2.34 -5.80
C ILE A 211 9.96 2.88 -5.60
N SER A 212 9.61 3.92 -6.33
CA SER A 212 8.28 4.48 -6.43
C SER A 212 8.02 4.88 -7.87
N GLY A 213 6.93 4.42 -8.47
CA GLY A 213 6.62 4.69 -9.87
C GLY A 213 5.26 4.16 -10.30
N ASP A 214 4.82 4.58 -11.47
CA ASP A 214 3.66 4.04 -12.15
C ASP A 214 3.91 2.57 -12.52
N ALA A 215 2.91 1.70 -12.32
CA ALA A 215 3.06 0.25 -12.50
C ALA A 215 3.49 -0.11 -13.94
N ASP A 216 2.85 0.52 -14.95
CA ASP A 216 3.19 0.30 -16.36
C ASP A 216 4.59 0.82 -16.70
N GLU A 217 4.99 1.95 -16.08
CA GLU A 217 6.30 2.53 -16.29
C GLU A 217 7.40 1.68 -15.66
N LEU A 218 7.14 1.08 -14.49
CA LEU A 218 8.02 0.11 -13.88
C LEU A 218 8.23 -1.10 -14.78
N VAL A 219 7.15 -1.69 -15.33
CA VAL A 219 7.24 -2.84 -16.25
C VAL A 219 8.01 -2.46 -17.53
N ARG A 220 7.78 -1.27 -18.09
CA ARG A 220 8.52 -0.82 -19.29
C ARG A 220 10.00 -0.53 -19.04
N SER A 221 10.37 -0.16 -17.84
CA SER A 221 11.75 0.21 -17.48
C SER A 221 12.60 -0.94 -16.94
N HIS A 222 12.03 -2.15 -16.79
CA HIS A 222 12.75 -3.30 -16.26
C HIS A 222 12.74 -4.48 -17.24
N VAL A 223 13.89 -5.16 -17.33
CA VAL A 223 14.04 -6.35 -18.15
C VAL A 223 14.65 -7.49 -17.34
N LEU A 224 14.26 -8.71 -17.69
CA LEU A 224 14.85 -9.92 -17.17
C LEU A 224 15.79 -10.50 -18.24
N VAL A 225 17.05 -10.72 -17.86
CA VAL A 225 18.08 -11.29 -18.72
C VAL A 225 18.46 -12.65 -18.17
N SER A 226 18.29 -13.70 -18.97
CA SER A 226 18.60 -15.09 -18.60
C SER A 226 19.52 -15.72 -19.60
N GLY A 227 20.57 -16.42 -19.12
CA GLY A 227 21.50 -17.12 -20.03
C GLY A 227 22.51 -18.00 -19.29
N PRO A 228 23.24 -18.87 -20.01
CA PRO A 228 24.26 -19.70 -19.41
C PRO A 228 25.45 -18.85 -18.95
N ARG A 229 25.69 -18.81 -17.61
CA ARG A 229 26.82 -18.13 -16.99
C ARG A 229 27.08 -16.70 -17.49
N LEU A 230 26.17 -15.77 -17.22
CA LEU A 230 26.37 -14.35 -17.50
C LEU A 230 27.47 -13.70 -16.60
N ALA A 231 28.30 -14.51 -15.94
CA ALA A 231 29.34 -14.04 -15.06
C ALA A 231 30.39 -13.23 -15.84
N GLY A 232 30.50 -11.93 -15.52
CA GLY A 232 31.58 -11.07 -16.04
C GLY A 232 31.32 -10.35 -17.36
N ARG A 233 30.13 -10.47 -17.97
CA ARG A 233 29.76 -9.68 -19.15
C ARG A 233 28.90 -8.50 -18.79
N ASP A 234 29.30 -7.31 -19.20
CA ASP A 234 28.43 -6.15 -19.27
C ASP A 234 27.37 -6.34 -20.36
N VAL A 235 26.19 -6.84 -19.98
CA VAL A 235 25.12 -7.17 -20.95
C VAL A 235 24.14 -5.99 -21.07
N SER A 236 24.36 -4.89 -20.36
CA SER A 236 23.35 -3.84 -20.26
C SER A 236 23.89 -2.44 -19.94
N ASP A 237 23.25 -1.42 -20.53
CA ASP A 237 23.32 -0.02 -20.11
C ASP A 237 22.35 0.26 -18.94
N GLY A 238 22.25 -0.62 -17.94
CA GLY A 238 21.25 -0.52 -16.87
C GLY A 238 21.78 -0.87 -15.49
N GLU A 239 21.04 -0.47 -14.47
CA GLU A 239 21.28 -0.82 -13.08
C GLU A 239 20.88 -2.27 -12.82
N VAL A 240 21.78 -3.08 -12.29
CA VAL A 240 21.51 -4.47 -11.88
C VAL A 240 20.83 -4.43 -10.52
N ILE A 241 19.55 -4.88 -10.45
CA ILE A 241 18.75 -4.91 -9.23
C ILE A 241 18.95 -6.22 -8.47
N GLU A 242 18.93 -7.36 -9.17
CA GLU A 242 19.07 -8.68 -8.58
C GLU A 242 19.85 -9.61 -9.53
N VAL A 243 20.66 -10.50 -8.96
CA VAL A 243 21.33 -11.59 -9.70
C VAL A 243 20.98 -12.91 -9.06
N ARG A 244 20.40 -13.82 -9.81
CA ARG A 244 20.13 -15.21 -9.38
C ARG A 244 21.03 -16.17 -10.15
N GLN A 245 21.75 -16.98 -9.42
CA GLN A 245 22.60 -18.02 -10.00
C GLN A 245 22.01 -19.40 -9.71
N ALA A 246 21.76 -20.16 -10.75
CA ALA A 246 21.49 -21.60 -10.69
C ALA A 246 22.68 -22.36 -11.31
N GLU A 247 22.73 -23.68 -11.14
CA GLU A 247 23.90 -24.48 -11.59
C GLU A 247 24.32 -24.25 -13.03
N ARG A 248 23.38 -23.97 -13.94
CA ARG A 248 23.63 -23.79 -15.40
C ARG A 248 23.12 -22.48 -15.97
N GLN A 249 22.42 -21.67 -15.18
CA GLN A 249 21.76 -20.45 -15.67
C GLN A 249 21.94 -19.30 -14.66
N THR A 250 22.20 -18.12 -15.19
CA THR A 250 22.16 -16.88 -14.43
C THR A 250 21.00 -16.04 -14.94
N THR A 251 20.19 -15.51 -14.02
CA THR A 251 19.10 -14.58 -14.33
C THR A 251 19.39 -13.26 -13.61
N ARG A 252 19.27 -12.15 -14.34
CA ARG A 252 19.45 -10.78 -13.81
C ARG A 252 18.20 -9.97 -14.03
N LEU A 253 17.73 -9.29 -12.99
CA LEU A 253 16.76 -8.22 -13.13
C LEU A 253 17.53 -6.90 -13.29
N LEU A 254 17.23 -6.19 -14.36
CA LEU A 254 17.89 -4.93 -14.71
C LEU A 254 16.85 -3.81 -14.79
N ARG A 255 17.21 -2.63 -14.31
CA ARG A 255 16.51 -1.40 -14.61
C ARG A 255 17.24 -0.70 -15.76
N GLY A 256 16.61 -0.64 -16.93
CA GLY A 256 17.21 -0.10 -18.15
C GLY A 256 16.94 -1.00 -19.37
N ARG A 257 17.87 -1.01 -20.31
CA ARG A 257 17.76 -1.81 -21.55
C ARG A 257 18.87 -2.85 -21.58
N ALA A 258 18.54 -4.00 -22.12
CA ALA A 258 19.53 -5.03 -22.49
C ALA A 258 19.26 -5.48 -23.94
N ALA A 259 20.30 -5.80 -24.66
CA ALA A 259 20.18 -6.36 -25.98
C ALA A 259 20.31 -7.89 -25.91
N PRO A 260 19.54 -8.66 -26.70
CA PRO A 260 19.79 -10.09 -26.88
C PRO A 260 21.20 -10.30 -27.48
N SER A 261 21.88 -11.37 -27.08
CA SER A 261 23.15 -11.76 -27.67
C SER A 261 23.05 -13.17 -28.28
N ASP A 262 23.89 -13.46 -29.27
CA ASP A 262 23.89 -14.74 -30.00
C ASP A 262 24.40 -15.94 -29.15
N ASP A 263 24.70 -15.74 -27.89
CA ASP A 263 25.25 -16.73 -26.96
C ASP A 263 24.21 -17.49 -26.12
N GLY A 264 22.95 -17.46 -26.54
CA GLY A 264 21.83 -18.09 -25.80
C GLY A 264 21.28 -17.24 -24.65
N THR A 265 21.58 -15.94 -24.65
CA THR A 265 20.98 -14.98 -23.69
C THR A 265 19.58 -14.57 -24.15
N GLU A 266 18.59 -14.80 -23.32
CA GLU A 266 17.21 -14.38 -23.51
C GLU A 266 16.97 -13.06 -22.76
N VAL A 267 16.33 -12.11 -23.43
CA VAL A 267 15.92 -10.81 -22.84
C VAL A 267 14.43 -10.64 -23.02
N ARG A 268 13.72 -10.41 -21.92
CA ARG A 268 12.28 -10.12 -21.95
C ARG A 268 11.90 -9.03 -20.94
N PRO A 269 10.77 -8.35 -21.14
CA PRO A 269 10.21 -7.48 -20.10
C PRO A 269 10.03 -8.25 -18.79
N ALA A 270 10.35 -7.61 -17.67
CA ALA A 270 10.06 -8.16 -16.36
C ALA A 270 8.57 -7.94 -16.02
N THR A 271 7.94 -8.92 -15.37
CA THR A 271 6.60 -8.73 -14.78
C THR A 271 6.69 -7.85 -13.54
N LEU A 272 5.59 -7.24 -13.13
CA LEU A 272 5.56 -6.46 -11.89
C LEU A 272 5.96 -7.31 -10.68
N GLU A 273 5.52 -8.59 -10.65
CA GLU A 273 5.91 -9.54 -9.62
C GLU A 273 7.44 -9.75 -9.57
N GLU A 274 8.07 -9.94 -10.70
CA GLU A 274 9.53 -10.13 -10.78
C GLU A 274 10.29 -8.89 -10.32
N ILE A 275 9.79 -7.70 -10.66
CA ILE A 275 10.35 -6.43 -10.22
C ILE A 275 10.25 -6.32 -8.71
N VAL A 276 9.06 -6.48 -8.14
CA VAL A 276 8.85 -6.38 -6.69
C VAL A 276 9.71 -7.41 -5.96
N VAL A 277 9.69 -8.67 -6.37
CA VAL A 277 10.49 -9.73 -5.75
C VAL A 277 11.99 -9.45 -5.85
N GLY A 278 12.46 -8.91 -6.97
CA GLY A 278 13.85 -8.52 -7.15
C GLY A 278 14.29 -7.46 -6.15
N TYR A 279 13.53 -6.37 -6.01
CA TYR A 279 13.83 -5.33 -5.02
C TYR A 279 13.72 -5.82 -3.56
N LEU A 280 12.83 -6.78 -3.29
CA LEU A 280 12.72 -7.37 -1.94
C LEU A 280 13.91 -8.29 -1.58
N ARG A 281 14.56 -8.89 -2.58
CA ARG A 281 15.69 -9.80 -2.37
C ARG A 281 17.03 -9.10 -2.35
N SER A 282 17.22 -8.03 -3.14
CA SER A 282 18.47 -7.28 -3.22
C SER A 282 18.97 -6.79 -1.85
N GLU A 283 18.07 -6.51 -0.90
CA GLU A 283 18.46 -6.09 0.46
C GLU A 283 18.97 -7.24 1.34
N ARG A 284 18.57 -8.50 1.07
CA ARG A 284 19.06 -9.65 1.87
C ARG A 284 20.54 -9.93 1.63
N GLU A 285 21.08 -9.48 0.49
CA GLU A 285 22.49 -9.66 0.14
C GLU A 285 23.37 -8.53 0.67
N GLU A 286 22.80 -7.34 0.99
CA GLU A 286 23.53 -6.19 1.53
C GLU A 286 23.73 -6.22 3.06
N VAL A 287 23.06 -7.13 3.80
CA VAL A 287 23.24 -7.29 5.25
C VAL A 287 24.23 -8.43 5.52
N PRO A 288 25.52 -8.15 5.83
CA PRO A 288 26.43 -9.18 6.34
C PRO A 288 25.89 -9.71 7.66
N GLN A 289 25.90 -11.05 7.82
CA GLN A 289 25.55 -11.74 9.07
C GLN A 289 26.47 -11.35 10.24
#